data_267a10b5f971206a57614ccef6d6b435
#
_entry.id   267a10b5f971206a57614ccef6d6b435
#
_cell.length_a   1.000
_cell.length_b   1.000
_cell.length_c   1.000
_cell.angle_alpha   90.00
_cell.angle_beta   90.00
_cell.angle_gamma   90.00
#
_symmetry.space_group_name_H-M   'P 1'
#
loop_
_entity.id
_entity.type
_entity.pdbx_description
1 polymer ?
#
loop_
_entity_poly.entity_id
_entity_poly.type
_entity_poly.pdbx_seq_one_letter_code
_entity_poly.pdbx_strand_id
1 'polypeptide(L)'
;VSPASEAPDRTEPIADAISFFRLSCGRWRSQRSSHHLLHRRAEAGDSWIEVVELQAHDPRLVAIAELHGQNPAELVGGCRVTWNASMAWDKAGEAHEGESVFALIPSDQYGRQGLLLRDRGYAETAPVAGRFAMDERDGLLLTTSYETMNSLERFSFAGPNVRLRTSTVEGLSNTASFCIETRVLDTPPADGPGMTSSAASGQALSPLGW
;
A
#
# COMPACT_ATOMS: atom_id res chain seq x y z
N VAL A 1 24.81 -11.09 33.20
CA VAL A 1 23.88 -10.11 32.64
C VAL A 1 24.35 -9.88 31.22
N SER A 2 23.69 -10.53 30.24
CA SER A 2 23.93 -10.30 28.82
C SER A 2 23.28 -8.97 28.43
N PRO A 3 23.91 -8.13 27.60
CA PRO A 3 23.29 -6.94 27.10
C PRO A 3 22.12 -7.36 26.18
N ALA A 4 20.98 -6.74 26.42
CA ALA A 4 19.84 -6.84 25.52
C ALA A 4 20.29 -6.43 24.12
N SER A 5 20.00 -7.28 23.13
CA SER A 5 20.20 -6.98 21.71
C SER A 5 19.40 -5.71 21.40
N GLU A 6 20.09 -4.61 21.21
CA GLU A 6 19.52 -3.39 20.71
C GLU A 6 18.84 -3.70 19.37
N ALA A 7 17.54 -3.42 19.27
CA ALA A 7 16.85 -3.46 18.00
C ALA A 7 17.58 -2.53 17.02
N PRO A 8 17.80 -2.93 15.76
CA PRO A 8 18.56 -2.11 14.82
C PRO A 8 17.89 -0.75 14.73
N ASP A 9 18.65 0.27 15.11
CA ASP A 9 18.28 1.65 15.01
C ASP A 9 17.87 1.97 13.57
N ARG A 10 16.94 2.88 13.46
CA ARG A 10 16.24 3.27 12.26
C ARG A 10 17.22 3.52 11.12
N THR A 11 17.21 2.63 10.18
CA THR A 11 17.85 2.62 8.86
C THR A 11 17.92 4.01 8.22
N GLU A 12 18.92 4.21 7.39
CA GLU A 12 19.17 5.41 6.59
C GLU A 12 17.88 6.07 6.03
N PRO A 13 17.84 7.40 5.92
CA PRO A 13 16.69 8.11 5.36
C PRO A 13 16.34 7.59 3.97
N ILE A 14 15.05 7.48 3.66
CA ILE A 14 14.60 7.09 2.33
C ILE A 14 14.76 8.29 1.40
N ALA A 15 15.69 8.19 0.45
CA ALA A 15 16.12 9.32 -0.36
C ALA A 15 14.99 9.90 -1.22
N ASP A 16 14.23 9.03 -1.89
CA ASP A 16 13.23 9.39 -2.90
C ASP A 16 12.08 8.38 -2.98
N ALA A 17 11.08 8.68 -3.79
CA ALA A 17 9.89 7.84 -3.94
C ALA A 17 10.21 6.49 -4.57
N ILE A 18 11.13 6.40 -5.54
CA ILE A 18 11.47 5.11 -6.15
C ILE A 18 12.18 4.19 -5.16
N SER A 19 13.01 4.75 -4.28
CA SER A 19 13.62 3.99 -3.16
C SER A 19 12.57 3.49 -2.19
N PHE A 20 11.52 4.28 -1.91
CA PHE A 20 10.37 3.84 -1.12
C PHE A 20 9.65 2.67 -1.78
N PHE A 21 9.43 2.73 -3.11
CA PHE A 21 8.82 1.63 -3.85
C PHE A 21 9.69 0.37 -3.82
N ARG A 22 11.01 0.50 -3.98
CA ARG A 22 11.95 -0.63 -3.86
C ARG A 22 11.91 -1.28 -2.48
N LEU A 23 11.90 -0.49 -1.42
CA LEU A 23 11.72 -0.99 -0.06
C LEU A 23 10.35 -1.68 0.14
N SER A 24 9.35 -1.27 -0.62
CA SER A 24 8.01 -1.87 -0.57
C SER A 24 7.91 -3.19 -1.34
N CYS A 25 8.89 -3.55 -2.17
CA CYS A 25 8.86 -4.80 -2.92
C CYS A 25 8.86 -6.03 -2.03
N GLY A 26 8.16 -7.08 -2.46
CA GLY A 26 7.99 -8.33 -1.74
C GLY A 26 6.54 -8.60 -1.37
N ARG A 27 6.33 -9.57 -0.48
CA ARG A 27 5.01 -10.02 -0.05
C ARG A 27 4.67 -9.50 1.34
N TRP A 28 3.41 -9.07 1.49
CA TRP A 28 2.91 -8.47 2.73
C TRP A 28 1.58 -9.08 3.11
N ARG A 29 1.39 -9.29 4.40
CA ARG A 29 0.07 -9.49 4.99
C ARG A 29 -0.42 -8.15 5.51
N SER A 30 -1.54 -7.67 5.02
CA SER A 30 -2.16 -6.41 5.40
C SER A 30 -3.40 -6.67 6.24
N GLN A 31 -3.45 -6.08 7.42
CA GLN A 31 -4.61 -6.06 8.29
C GLN A 31 -5.17 -4.63 8.29
N ARG A 32 -6.42 -4.48 7.91
CA ARG A 32 -7.07 -3.20 7.71
C ARG A 32 -8.27 -3.00 8.63
N SER A 33 -8.38 -1.81 9.18
CA SER A 33 -9.61 -1.28 9.78
C SER A 33 -10.09 -0.10 8.94
N SER A 34 -11.34 -0.13 8.49
CA SER A 34 -11.96 0.93 7.69
C SER A 34 -13.18 1.47 8.42
N HIS A 35 -13.37 2.78 8.37
CA HIS A 35 -14.48 3.49 8.98
C HIS A 35 -15.26 4.26 7.90
N HIS A 36 -16.50 3.88 7.68
CA HIS A 36 -17.42 4.57 6.80
C HIS A 36 -18.11 5.68 7.60
N LEU A 37 -17.60 6.89 7.49
CA LEU A 37 -17.99 8.02 8.34
C LEU A 37 -19.46 8.39 8.18
N LEU A 38 -19.98 8.36 6.96
CA LEU A 38 -21.38 8.65 6.65
C LEU A 38 -22.34 7.65 7.31
N HIS A 39 -21.95 6.37 7.31
CA HIS A 39 -22.79 5.28 7.82
C HIS A 39 -22.46 4.89 9.27
N ARG A 40 -21.47 5.53 9.90
CA ARG A 40 -20.97 5.23 11.25
C ARG A 40 -20.68 3.73 11.43
N ARG A 41 -20.08 3.12 10.42
CA ARG A 41 -19.81 1.68 10.37
C ARG A 41 -18.30 1.46 10.27
N ALA A 42 -17.81 0.52 11.06
CA ALA A 42 -16.43 0.03 10.97
C ALA A 42 -16.38 -1.37 10.36
N GLU A 43 -15.29 -1.65 9.68
CA GLU A 43 -15.04 -2.91 9.00
C GLU A 43 -13.59 -3.34 9.23
N ALA A 44 -13.38 -4.65 9.34
CA ALA A 44 -12.07 -5.26 9.34
C ALA A 44 -11.87 -6.04 8.04
N GLY A 45 -10.65 -6.06 7.54
CA GLY A 45 -10.28 -6.83 6.35
C GLY A 45 -8.83 -7.28 6.44
N ASP A 46 -8.58 -8.43 5.87
CA ASP A 46 -7.23 -8.98 5.66
C ASP A 46 -6.94 -9.04 4.16
N SER A 47 -5.69 -8.81 3.80
CA SER A 47 -5.25 -8.99 2.42
C SER A 47 -3.80 -9.45 2.34
N TRP A 48 -3.52 -10.21 1.30
CA TRP A 48 -2.18 -10.49 0.85
C TRP A 48 -1.85 -9.53 -0.28
N ILE A 49 -0.70 -8.90 -0.20
CA ILE A 49 -0.23 -7.93 -1.19
C ILE A 49 1.13 -8.39 -1.67
N GLU A 50 1.34 -8.37 -2.97
CA GLU A 50 2.65 -8.54 -3.57
C GLU A 50 3.01 -7.28 -4.36
N VAL A 51 4.21 -6.79 -4.15
CA VAL A 51 4.78 -5.63 -4.86
C VAL A 51 6.02 -6.07 -5.60
N VAL A 52 6.03 -5.83 -6.90
CA VAL A 52 7.16 -6.16 -7.80
C VAL A 52 7.64 -4.89 -8.47
N GLU A 53 8.94 -4.62 -8.37
CA GLU A 53 9.56 -3.47 -9.05
C GLU A 53 9.45 -3.59 -10.57
N LEU A 54 9.20 -2.48 -11.24
CA LEU A 54 9.26 -2.34 -12.68
C LEU A 54 10.27 -1.25 -13.04
N GLN A 55 11.18 -1.59 -13.94
CA GLN A 55 12.19 -0.64 -14.42
C GLN A 55 11.57 0.40 -15.35
N ALA A 56 12.17 1.58 -15.46
CA ALA A 56 11.64 2.72 -16.23
C ALA A 56 11.28 2.37 -17.69
N HIS A 57 12.00 1.42 -18.30
CA HIS A 57 11.76 0.97 -19.68
C HIS A 57 10.80 -0.22 -19.80
N ASP A 58 10.16 -0.64 -18.69
CA ASP A 58 9.15 -1.71 -18.75
C ASP A 58 8.00 -1.29 -19.68
N PRO A 59 7.60 -2.13 -20.66
CA PRO A 59 6.56 -1.77 -21.63
C PRO A 59 5.23 -1.34 -21.00
N ARG A 60 4.91 -1.87 -19.81
CA ARG A 60 3.68 -1.49 -19.08
C ARG A 60 3.75 -0.05 -18.59
N LEU A 61 4.90 0.40 -18.07
CA LEU A 61 5.09 1.78 -17.62
C LEU A 61 5.11 2.75 -18.80
N VAL A 62 5.74 2.37 -19.91
CA VAL A 62 5.75 3.16 -21.16
C VAL A 62 4.32 3.36 -21.65
N ALA A 63 3.54 2.28 -21.75
CA ALA A 63 2.14 2.35 -22.18
C ALA A 63 1.27 3.22 -21.25
N ILE A 64 1.51 3.18 -19.94
CA ILE A 64 0.81 4.04 -18.98
C ILE A 64 1.19 5.50 -19.16
N ALA A 65 2.48 5.82 -19.35
CA ALA A 65 2.91 7.19 -19.60
C ALA A 65 2.25 7.76 -20.87
N GLU A 66 2.24 7.00 -21.95
CA GLU A 66 1.58 7.36 -23.21
C GLU A 66 0.07 7.55 -23.03
N LEU A 67 -0.59 6.66 -22.29
CA LEU A 67 -2.02 6.76 -21.97
C LEU A 67 -2.37 8.07 -21.27
N HIS A 68 -1.46 8.54 -20.39
CA HIS A 68 -1.62 9.81 -19.67
C HIS A 68 -1.04 11.02 -20.42
N GLY A 69 -0.58 10.86 -21.66
CA GLY A 69 0.03 11.94 -22.44
C GLY A 69 1.35 12.45 -21.86
N GLN A 70 2.06 11.62 -21.10
CA GLN A 70 3.35 11.94 -20.50
C GLN A 70 4.49 11.37 -21.36
N ASN A 71 5.68 12.00 -21.24
CA ASN A 71 6.85 11.53 -21.94
C ASN A 71 7.46 10.29 -21.24
N PRO A 72 7.51 9.10 -21.88
CA PRO A 72 8.11 7.92 -21.26
C PRO A 72 9.58 8.06 -20.85
N ALA A 73 10.33 8.99 -21.45
CA ALA A 73 11.72 9.25 -21.08
C ALA A 73 11.87 9.88 -19.67
N GLU A 74 10.81 10.41 -19.09
CA GLU A 74 10.79 10.99 -17.75
C GLU A 74 10.46 9.96 -16.65
N LEU A 75 10.13 8.73 -17.03
CA LEU A 75 9.89 7.64 -16.08
C LEU A 75 11.17 7.29 -15.32
N VAL A 76 11.06 7.17 -14.01
CA VAL A 76 12.15 6.67 -13.14
C VAL A 76 11.97 5.23 -12.73
N GLY A 77 10.79 4.65 -12.98
CA GLY A 77 10.40 3.29 -12.63
C GLY A 77 8.99 3.24 -12.07
N GLY A 78 8.66 2.13 -11.45
CA GLY A 78 7.35 1.91 -10.86
C GLY A 78 7.23 0.55 -10.21
N CYS A 79 6.01 0.10 -10.02
CA CYS A 79 5.75 -1.22 -9.49
C CYS A 79 4.43 -1.80 -10.02
N ARG A 80 4.36 -3.14 -10.00
CA ARG A 80 3.12 -3.88 -10.08
C ARG A 80 2.71 -4.29 -8.68
N VAL A 81 1.47 -4.05 -8.33
CA VAL A 81 0.87 -4.46 -7.06
C VAL A 81 -0.27 -5.41 -7.35
N THR A 82 -0.22 -6.60 -6.79
CA THR A 82 -1.33 -7.55 -6.80
C THR A 82 -1.85 -7.74 -5.39
N TRP A 83 -3.13 -7.98 -5.25
CA TRP A 83 -3.73 -8.25 -3.94
C TRP A 83 -4.81 -9.30 -4.03
N ASN A 84 -4.94 -10.03 -2.92
CA ASN A 84 -6.05 -10.92 -2.65
C ASN A 84 -6.58 -10.53 -1.27
N ALA A 85 -7.79 -10.01 -1.22
CA ALA A 85 -8.40 -9.46 -0.02
C ALA A 85 -9.63 -10.29 0.38
N SER A 86 -9.84 -10.40 1.70
CA SER A 86 -11.07 -10.91 2.28
C SER A 86 -11.64 -9.89 3.26
N MET A 87 -12.96 -9.80 3.30
CA MET A 87 -13.70 -8.94 4.20
C MET A 87 -14.39 -9.75 5.28
N ALA A 88 -14.60 -9.15 6.42
CA ALA A 88 -15.21 -9.85 7.58
C ALA A 88 -16.63 -10.40 7.31
N TRP A 89 -17.31 -9.91 6.27
CA TRP A 89 -18.66 -10.36 5.86
C TRP A 89 -18.68 -11.28 4.62
N ASP A 90 -17.52 -11.56 4.02
CA ASP A 90 -17.44 -12.44 2.85
C ASP A 90 -17.88 -13.84 3.23
N LYS A 91 -18.61 -14.49 2.34
CA LYS A 91 -18.88 -15.91 2.48
C LYS A 91 -17.60 -16.72 2.25
N ALA A 92 -17.52 -17.88 2.84
CA ALA A 92 -16.37 -18.76 2.67
C ALA A 92 -16.11 -19.02 1.16
N GLY A 93 -14.94 -18.62 0.69
CA GLY A 93 -14.53 -18.75 -0.71
C GLY A 93 -14.72 -17.50 -1.59
N GLU A 94 -15.31 -16.44 -1.09
CA GLU A 94 -15.28 -15.14 -1.77
C GLU A 94 -13.92 -14.48 -1.53
N ALA A 95 -13.21 -14.15 -2.60
CA ALA A 95 -11.96 -13.40 -2.57
C ALA A 95 -12.03 -12.25 -3.56
N HIS A 96 -11.52 -11.10 -3.13
CA HIS A 96 -11.42 -9.91 -3.97
C HIS A 96 -9.98 -9.76 -4.45
N GLU A 97 -9.73 -10.22 -5.66
CA GLU A 97 -8.41 -10.15 -6.29
C GLU A 97 -8.32 -8.96 -7.22
N GLY A 98 -7.14 -8.37 -7.29
CA GLY A 98 -6.88 -7.29 -8.20
C GLY A 98 -5.39 -7.08 -8.46
N GLU A 99 -5.14 -6.28 -9.48
CA GLU A 99 -3.81 -5.85 -9.87
C GLU A 99 -3.86 -4.38 -10.28
N SER A 100 -2.79 -3.66 -10.02
CA SER A 100 -2.56 -2.32 -10.56
C SER A 100 -1.08 -2.10 -10.81
N VAL A 101 -0.79 -1.34 -11.85
CA VAL A 101 0.56 -0.91 -12.21
C VAL A 101 0.68 0.58 -11.96
N PHE A 102 1.75 0.96 -11.28
CA PHE A 102 2.05 2.34 -10.93
C PHE A 102 3.36 2.77 -11.59
N ALA A 103 3.37 3.94 -12.20
CA ALA A 103 4.53 4.56 -12.81
C ALA A 103 4.81 5.92 -12.15
N LEU A 104 6.09 6.26 -11.97
CA LEU A 104 6.55 7.48 -11.32
C LEU A 104 7.26 8.40 -12.31
N ILE A 105 6.82 9.67 -12.34
CA ILE A 105 7.49 10.76 -13.04
C ILE A 105 7.77 11.86 -12.01
N PRO A 106 9.03 12.04 -11.57
CA PRO A 106 9.38 13.11 -10.65
C PRO A 106 9.17 14.50 -11.26
N SER A 107 8.79 15.46 -10.45
CA SER A 107 8.69 16.87 -10.81
C SER A 107 9.80 17.73 -10.17
N ASP A 108 10.63 17.13 -9.32
CA ASP A 108 11.78 17.78 -8.69
C ASP A 108 13.07 16.98 -8.94
N GLN A 109 14.20 17.64 -8.73
CA GLN A 109 15.52 17.05 -8.93
C GLN A 109 15.88 15.96 -7.91
N TYR A 110 15.14 15.85 -6.81
CA TYR A 110 15.40 14.91 -5.73
C TYR A 110 14.51 13.66 -5.80
N GLY A 111 13.55 13.61 -6.73
CA GLY A 111 12.62 12.49 -6.85
C GLY A 111 11.65 12.33 -5.66
N ARG A 112 11.45 13.42 -4.89
CA ARG A 112 10.61 13.38 -3.68
C ARG A 112 9.16 13.77 -3.94
N GLN A 113 8.84 14.34 -5.09
CA GLN A 113 7.47 14.67 -5.50
C GLN A 113 7.31 14.52 -7.02
N GLY A 114 6.09 14.29 -7.48
CA GLY A 114 5.81 14.13 -8.90
C GLY A 114 4.44 13.54 -9.19
N LEU A 115 4.31 12.99 -10.40
CA LEU A 115 3.13 12.31 -10.87
C LEU A 115 3.19 10.82 -10.56
N LEU A 116 2.08 10.30 -10.05
CA LEU A 116 1.80 8.88 -9.92
C LEU A 116 0.78 8.50 -11.00
N LEU A 117 1.23 7.77 -12.00
CA LEU A 117 0.38 7.27 -13.07
C LEU A 117 -0.03 5.84 -12.77
N ARG A 118 -1.24 5.45 -13.18
CA ARG A 118 -1.72 4.08 -13.06
C ARG A 118 -2.56 3.68 -14.27
N ASP A 119 -2.63 2.36 -14.49
CA ASP A 119 -3.33 1.75 -15.63
C ASP A 119 -4.84 1.87 -15.51
N ARG A 120 -5.38 1.90 -14.29
CA ARG A 120 -6.83 1.96 -14.03
C ARG A 120 -7.16 2.94 -12.92
N GLY A 121 -8.18 3.75 -13.12
CA GLY A 121 -8.85 4.52 -12.08
C GLY A 121 -9.79 3.65 -11.24
N TYR A 122 -10.14 4.12 -10.05
CA TYR A 122 -10.96 3.35 -9.10
C TYR A 122 -12.42 3.17 -9.56
N ALA A 123 -12.95 4.07 -10.35
CA ALA A 123 -14.34 4.06 -10.84
C ALA A 123 -14.52 4.85 -12.14
N GLU A 124 -13.47 5.24 -12.85
CA GLU A 124 -13.54 6.17 -13.97
C GLU A 124 -13.14 5.52 -15.28
N THR A 125 -13.79 5.97 -16.33
CA THR A 125 -13.51 5.55 -17.71
C THR A 125 -12.29 6.25 -18.30
N ALA A 126 -11.81 7.34 -17.68
CA ALA A 126 -10.63 8.10 -18.08
C ALA A 126 -9.47 7.88 -17.12
N PRO A 127 -8.22 7.85 -17.62
CA PRO A 127 -7.05 7.74 -16.76
C PRO A 127 -6.88 9.01 -15.92
N VAL A 128 -6.82 8.86 -14.60
CA VAL A 128 -6.58 9.97 -13.66
C VAL A 128 -5.17 9.86 -13.09
N ALA A 129 -4.35 10.86 -13.34
CA ALA A 129 -3.04 10.97 -12.74
C ALA A 129 -3.17 11.39 -11.27
N GLY A 130 -2.54 10.64 -10.39
CA GLY A 130 -2.30 11.03 -9.01
C GLY A 130 -1.01 11.82 -8.86
N ARG A 131 -0.72 12.21 -7.62
CA ARG A 131 0.53 12.83 -7.22
C ARG A 131 1.16 12.03 -6.10
N PHE A 132 2.48 12.03 -6.06
CA PHE A 132 3.22 11.55 -4.90
C PHE A 132 4.05 12.67 -4.28
N ALA A 133 4.26 12.57 -2.98
CA ALA A 133 5.20 13.40 -2.23
C ALA A 133 5.80 12.61 -1.07
N MET A 134 7.08 12.83 -0.78
CA MET A 134 7.73 12.32 0.43
C MET A 134 7.66 13.39 1.52
N ASP A 135 7.18 13.02 2.71
CA ASP A 135 7.17 13.92 3.86
C ASP A 135 8.54 13.96 4.59
N GLU A 136 8.64 14.81 5.62
CA GLU A 136 9.88 15.01 6.41
C GLU A 136 10.26 13.78 7.26
N ARG A 137 9.36 12.80 7.39
CA ARG A 137 9.56 11.55 8.13
C ARG A 137 9.68 10.35 7.21
N ASP A 138 10.07 10.59 5.96
CA ASP A 138 10.20 9.58 4.91
C ASP A 138 8.91 8.80 4.61
N GLY A 139 7.76 9.38 4.95
CA GLY A 139 6.46 8.85 4.55
C GLY A 139 6.15 9.21 3.10
N LEU A 140 5.62 8.26 2.36
CA LEU A 140 5.12 8.46 1.00
C LEU A 140 3.63 8.81 1.05
N LEU A 141 3.29 10.01 0.56
CA LEU A 141 1.92 10.47 0.36
C LEU A 141 1.52 10.27 -1.10
N LEU A 142 0.35 9.68 -1.31
CA LEU A 142 -0.28 9.54 -2.60
C LEU A 142 -1.61 10.27 -2.58
N THR A 143 -1.82 11.19 -3.50
CA THR A 143 -3.07 11.94 -3.66
C THR A 143 -3.65 11.71 -5.03
N THR A 144 -4.95 11.45 -5.11
CA THR A 144 -5.66 11.37 -6.37
C THR A 144 -6.98 12.12 -6.23
N SER A 145 -7.23 13.05 -7.14
CA SER A 145 -8.48 13.81 -7.21
C SER A 145 -9.30 13.32 -8.40
N TYR A 146 -10.48 12.82 -8.11
CA TYR A 146 -11.50 12.43 -9.06
C TYR A 146 -12.59 13.51 -9.11
N GLU A 147 -13.49 13.47 -10.08
CA GLU A 147 -14.56 14.45 -10.17
C GLU A 147 -15.45 14.51 -8.91
N THR A 148 -15.68 13.36 -8.26
CA THR A 148 -16.62 13.21 -7.16
C THR A 148 -15.96 12.85 -5.83
N MET A 149 -14.66 12.59 -5.81
CA MET A 149 -13.95 12.20 -4.60
C MET A 149 -12.45 12.52 -4.66
N ASN A 150 -11.87 12.72 -3.47
CA ASN A 150 -10.44 12.85 -3.28
C ASN A 150 -9.93 11.70 -2.42
N SER A 151 -8.82 11.10 -2.78
CA SER A 151 -8.14 10.12 -1.96
C SER A 151 -6.77 10.63 -1.54
N LEU A 152 -6.45 10.42 -0.27
CA LEU A 152 -5.13 10.64 0.31
C LEU A 152 -4.70 9.36 1.00
N GLU A 153 -3.55 8.84 0.61
CA GLU A 153 -2.93 7.70 1.28
C GLU A 153 -1.54 8.10 1.78
N ARG A 154 -1.19 7.66 2.96
CA ARG A 154 0.15 7.82 3.51
C ARG A 154 0.71 6.47 3.91
N PHE A 155 1.86 6.14 3.38
CA PHE A 155 2.64 4.96 3.73
C PHE A 155 3.86 5.37 4.53
N SER A 156 4.22 4.57 5.52
CA SER A 156 5.45 4.76 6.29
C SER A 156 5.98 3.42 6.82
N PHE A 157 7.29 3.30 6.94
CA PHE A 157 7.90 2.13 7.57
C PHE A 157 8.07 2.37 9.07
N ALA A 158 7.54 1.46 9.89
CA ALA A 158 7.78 1.40 11.32
C ALA A 158 9.00 0.51 11.65
N GLY A 159 9.58 -0.11 10.62
CA GLY A 159 10.73 -0.99 10.67
C GLY A 159 10.89 -1.67 9.31
N PRO A 160 11.92 -2.48 9.07
CA PRO A 160 12.20 -3.09 7.77
C PRO A 160 11.09 -4.04 7.29
N ASN A 161 10.33 -4.61 8.23
CA ASN A 161 9.31 -5.61 7.97
C ASN A 161 7.90 -5.17 8.37
N VAL A 162 7.70 -3.91 8.76
CA VAL A 162 6.40 -3.36 9.12
C VAL A 162 6.17 -2.04 8.40
N ARG A 163 5.13 -1.99 7.59
CA ARG A 163 4.68 -0.81 6.88
C ARG A 163 3.28 -0.43 7.38
N LEU A 164 3.07 0.84 7.66
CA LEU A 164 1.79 1.41 8.06
C LEU A 164 1.21 2.16 6.87
N ARG A 165 -0.10 2.06 6.70
CA ARG A 165 -0.84 2.83 5.70
C ARG A 165 -2.07 3.46 6.34
N THR A 166 -2.23 4.75 6.16
CA THR A 166 -3.47 5.47 6.43
C THR A 166 -4.08 5.92 5.11
N SER A 167 -5.40 5.92 5.02
CA SER A 167 -6.10 6.36 3.82
C SER A 167 -7.36 7.12 4.22
N THR A 168 -7.62 8.23 3.53
CA THR A 168 -8.90 8.93 3.58
C THR A 168 -9.45 9.06 2.17
N VAL A 169 -10.75 8.83 2.03
CA VAL A 169 -11.50 9.10 0.81
C VAL A 169 -12.62 10.06 1.18
N GLU A 170 -12.62 11.23 0.58
CA GLU A 170 -13.59 12.29 0.79
C GLU A 170 -14.48 12.47 -0.45
N GLY A 171 -15.72 12.88 -0.27
CA GLY A 171 -16.71 13.06 -1.30
C GLY A 171 -17.80 11.99 -1.22
N LEU A 172 -17.96 11.18 -2.26
CA LEU A 172 -19.04 10.20 -2.35
C LEU A 172 -19.01 9.13 -1.24
N SER A 173 -17.82 8.73 -0.78
CA SER A 173 -17.63 7.60 0.12
C SER A 173 -17.34 8.00 1.58
N ASN A 174 -16.61 9.06 1.83
CA ASN A 174 -16.20 9.52 3.17
C ASN A 174 -15.73 8.38 4.08
N THR A 175 -14.62 7.76 3.69
CA THR A 175 -14.04 6.61 4.37
C THR A 175 -12.66 6.96 4.92
N ALA A 176 -12.34 6.51 6.13
CA ALA A 176 -11.01 6.54 6.70
C ALA A 176 -10.55 5.11 7.01
N SER A 177 -9.31 4.77 6.70
CA SER A 177 -8.77 3.46 7.01
C SER A 177 -7.33 3.51 7.52
N PHE A 178 -7.00 2.48 8.28
CA PHE A 178 -5.66 2.22 8.79
C PHE A 178 -5.29 0.77 8.51
N CYS A 179 -4.07 0.56 8.01
CA CYS A 179 -3.53 -0.77 7.75
C CYS A 179 -2.19 -0.95 8.46
N ILE A 180 -2.01 -2.14 9.03
CA ILE A 180 -0.69 -2.65 9.43
C ILE A 180 -0.33 -3.73 8.42
N GLU A 181 0.80 -3.56 7.78
CA GLU A 181 1.30 -4.47 6.75
C GLU A 181 2.60 -5.08 7.24
N THR A 182 2.62 -6.41 7.39
CA THR A 182 3.77 -7.18 7.86
C THR A 182 4.36 -7.94 6.69
N ARG A 183 5.67 -7.81 6.48
CA ARG A 183 6.41 -8.50 5.42
C ARG A 183 6.39 -10.00 5.66
N VAL A 184 6.07 -10.76 4.64
CA VAL A 184 6.19 -12.20 4.66
C VAL A 184 7.63 -12.56 4.29
N LEU A 185 8.36 -13.07 5.26
CA LEU A 185 9.68 -13.61 5.04
C LEU A 185 9.51 -15.08 4.65
N ASP A 186 10.09 -15.48 3.52
CA ASP A 186 10.18 -16.90 3.14
C ASP A 186 11.18 -17.57 4.10
N THR A 187 10.71 -17.91 5.29
CA THR A 187 11.43 -18.83 6.17
C THR A 187 11.08 -20.24 5.72
N PRO A 188 12.04 -21.09 5.35
CA PRO A 188 11.76 -22.51 5.14
C PRO A 188 11.04 -23.01 6.39
N PRO A 189 10.03 -23.90 6.27
CA PRO A 189 9.40 -24.47 7.44
C PRO A 189 10.50 -25.13 8.28
N ALA A 190 10.70 -24.66 9.50
CA ALA A 190 11.48 -25.39 10.48
C ALA A 190 10.75 -26.74 10.68
N ASP A 191 11.42 -27.83 10.36
CA ASP A 191 10.96 -29.19 10.69
C ASP A 191 10.82 -29.30 12.21
N GLY A 192 9.62 -29.00 12.71
CA GLY A 192 9.25 -29.10 14.12
C GLY A 192 7.87 -29.75 14.23
N PRO A 193 7.66 -30.65 15.20
CA PRO A 193 6.44 -31.44 15.30
C PRO A 193 5.21 -30.56 15.55
N GLY A 194 4.13 -30.87 14.83
CA GLY A 194 2.89 -30.12 14.74
C GLY A 194 2.35 -29.60 16.05
N MET A 195 2.21 -28.29 16.12
CA MET A 195 1.31 -27.65 17.08
C MET A 195 -0.05 -27.46 16.40
N THR A 196 -1.01 -28.22 16.86
CA THR A 196 -2.42 -28.06 16.51
C THR A 196 -2.84 -26.62 16.81
N SER A 197 -3.32 -25.93 15.78
CA SER A 197 -3.96 -24.62 15.89
C SER A 197 -5.21 -24.73 16.75
N SER A 198 -5.13 -24.25 17.99
CA SER A 198 -6.32 -23.94 18.77
C SER A 198 -6.93 -22.68 18.21
N ALA A 199 -8.09 -22.80 17.61
CA ALA A 199 -8.91 -21.68 17.19
C ALA A 199 -9.32 -20.88 18.43
N ALA A 200 -8.63 -19.77 18.68
CA ALA A 200 -9.10 -18.77 19.61
C ALA A 200 -10.31 -18.07 18.97
N SER A 201 -11.49 -18.31 19.53
CA SER A 201 -12.71 -17.56 19.24
C SER A 201 -12.47 -16.09 19.54
N GLY A 202 -12.20 -15.31 18.48
CA GLY A 202 -12.02 -13.87 18.58
C GLY A 202 -13.35 -13.22 18.97
N GLN A 203 -13.45 -12.75 20.20
CA GLN A 203 -14.47 -11.78 20.57
C GLN A 203 -14.27 -10.54 19.70
N ALA A 204 -15.35 -10.12 19.06
CA ALA A 204 -15.38 -8.86 18.33
C ALA A 204 -15.00 -7.74 19.28
N LEU A 205 -13.84 -7.15 19.03
CA LEU A 205 -13.43 -5.94 19.73
C LEU A 205 -14.48 -4.86 19.47
N SER A 206 -14.96 -4.25 20.54
CA SER A 206 -15.90 -3.13 20.51
C SER A 206 -15.44 -2.08 19.48
N PRO A 207 -16.33 -1.57 18.60
CA PRO A 207 -15.99 -0.57 17.60
C PRO A 207 -15.67 0.81 18.16
N LEU A 208 -15.59 0.96 19.45
CA LEU A 208 -15.30 2.20 20.15
C LEU A 208 -13.88 2.17 20.69
N GLY A 209 -12.91 2.16 19.80
CA GLY A 209 -11.54 2.51 20.14
C GLY A 209 -11.40 4.02 20.21
N TRP A 210 -11.79 4.56 21.28
CA TRP A 210 -11.38 5.87 21.81
C TRP A 210 -11.04 5.72 23.19
#